data_5020a9452ebe9fd41ef92e986a10df3e
#
_entry.id   5020a9452ebe9fd41ef92e986a10df3e
#
_cell.length_a   1.000
_cell.length_b   1.000
_cell.length_c   1.000
_cell.angle_alpha   90.00
_cell.angle_beta   90.00
_cell.angle_gamma   90.00
#
_symmetry.space_group_name_H-M   'P 1'
#
loop_
_entity.id
_entity.type
_entity.pdbx_description
1 polymer ?
#
loop_
_entity_poly.entity_id
_entity_poly.type
_entity_poly.pdbx_seq_one_letter_code
_entity_poly.pdbx_strand_id
1 'polypeptide(L)'
;MDTHKAIAADGWSKMLFYLLQFTWGSTANFAGLLVFLFCRSRFHSKMFHNAIVTYLPGNRGGLSLGIFIFLSIRNRQELDRIFAHEYGHTIQCLFLGPLYWFIVAIPSVIWYHFFAGYRKKRGIPYDALFCERWATAWGKKWSGPGQKFAPR
;
A
#
# COMPACT_ATOMS: atom_id res chain seq x y z
N MET A 1 5.78 -20.95 -25.89
CA MET A 1 6.39 -20.49 -24.61
C MET A 1 5.65 -21.20 -23.48
N ASP A 2 6.36 -22.14 -22.83
CA ASP A 2 5.74 -23.12 -21.93
C ASP A 2 4.99 -22.48 -20.76
N THR A 3 3.69 -22.71 -20.68
CA THR A 3 2.82 -22.28 -19.58
C THR A 3 3.33 -22.77 -18.20
N HIS A 4 3.95 -23.95 -18.14
CA HIS A 4 4.55 -24.47 -16.91
C HIS A 4 5.74 -23.65 -16.40
N LYS A 5 6.58 -23.10 -17.30
CA LYS A 5 7.69 -22.20 -16.92
C LYS A 5 7.19 -20.86 -16.42
N ALA A 6 6.10 -20.33 -17.01
CA ALA A 6 5.50 -19.06 -16.57
C ALA A 6 4.85 -19.20 -15.18
N ILE A 7 4.14 -20.29 -14.90
CA ILE A 7 3.52 -20.56 -13.59
C ILE A 7 4.59 -20.78 -12.51
N ALA A 8 5.67 -21.50 -12.82
CA ALA A 8 6.78 -21.69 -11.88
C ALA A 8 7.49 -20.36 -11.57
N ALA A 9 7.75 -19.53 -12.59
CA ALA A 9 8.39 -18.23 -12.40
C ALA A 9 7.52 -17.28 -11.54
N ASP A 10 6.19 -17.31 -11.70
CA ASP A 10 5.26 -16.52 -10.89
C ASP A 10 5.23 -17.02 -9.42
N GLY A 11 5.29 -18.33 -9.20
CA GLY A 11 5.37 -18.92 -7.86
C GLY A 11 6.64 -18.53 -7.11
N TRP A 12 7.80 -18.60 -7.75
CA TRP A 12 9.08 -18.19 -7.16
C TRP A 12 9.14 -16.68 -6.87
N SER A 13 8.59 -15.85 -7.74
CA SER A 13 8.54 -14.40 -7.53
C SER A 13 7.66 -14.04 -6.34
N LYS A 14 6.53 -14.71 -6.15
CA LYS A 14 5.65 -14.55 -4.98
C LYS A 14 6.32 -15.02 -3.70
N MET A 15 6.98 -16.17 -3.74
CA MET A 15 7.70 -16.70 -2.57
C MET A 15 8.80 -15.72 -2.14
N LEU A 16 9.60 -15.21 -3.06
CA LEU A 16 10.65 -14.23 -2.78
C LEU A 16 10.06 -12.92 -2.23
N PHE A 17 8.94 -12.46 -2.80
CA PHE A 17 8.23 -11.28 -2.31
C PHE A 17 7.85 -11.43 -0.82
N TYR A 18 7.19 -12.54 -0.45
CA TYR A 18 6.79 -12.76 0.94
C TYR A 18 7.99 -13.00 1.86
N LEU A 19 9.01 -13.71 1.39
CA LEU A 19 10.24 -13.90 2.16
C LEU A 19 10.86 -12.55 2.53
N LEU A 20 11.03 -11.65 1.56
CA LEU A 20 11.59 -10.31 1.80
C LEU A 20 10.65 -9.45 2.67
N GLN A 21 9.35 -9.52 2.47
CA GLN A 21 8.39 -8.79 3.30
C GLN A 21 8.43 -9.23 4.77
N PHE A 22 8.55 -10.53 5.05
CA PHE A 22 8.54 -11.05 6.42
C PHE A 22 9.92 -11.16 7.08
N THR A 23 11.01 -10.96 6.34
CA THR A 23 12.37 -10.85 6.89
C THR A 23 12.82 -9.39 6.92
N TRP A 24 13.08 -8.80 5.76
CA TRP A 24 13.58 -7.45 5.59
C TRP A 24 12.56 -6.36 5.94
N GLY A 25 11.30 -6.52 5.48
CA GLY A 25 10.17 -5.63 5.79
C GLY A 25 9.39 -5.99 7.06
N SER A 26 9.93 -6.85 7.93
CA SER A 26 9.22 -7.47 9.06
C SER A 26 8.60 -6.47 10.03
N THR A 27 9.25 -5.35 10.33
CA THR A 27 8.76 -4.36 11.30
C THR A 27 7.47 -3.70 10.86
N ALA A 28 7.36 -3.31 9.58
CA ALA A 28 6.14 -2.72 9.02
C ALA A 28 5.03 -3.78 8.91
N ASN A 29 5.38 -5.00 8.48
CA ASN A 29 4.43 -6.11 8.41
C ASN A 29 3.91 -6.51 9.78
N PHE A 30 4.74 -6.51 10.82
CA PHE A 30 4.29 -6.78 12.20
C PHE A 30 3.31 -5.71 12.68
N ALA A 31 3.61 -4.42 12.48
CA ALA A 31 2.69 -3.34 12.80
C ALA A 31 1.36 -3.48 12.03
N GLY A 32 1.42 -3.78 10.73
CA GLY A 32 0.25 -4.02 9.90
C GLY A 32 -0.58 -5.22 10.37
N LEU A 33 0.07 -6.30 10.77
CA LEU A 33 -0.59 -7.48 11.33
C LEU A 33 -1.35 -7.15 12.62
N LEU A 34 -0.77 -6.39 13.54
CA LEU A 34 -1.45 -5.98 14.76
C LEU A 34 -2.71 -5.17 14.47
N VAL A 35 -2.62 -4.18 13.57
CA VAL A 35 -3.78 -3.39 13.14
C VAL A 35 -4.82 -4.28 12.44
N PHE A 36 -4.39 -5.19 11.57
CA PHE A 36 -5.26 -6.13 10.88
C PHE A 36 -6.03 -7.02 11.86
N LEU A 37 -5.36 -7.61 12.84
CA LEU A 37 -5.99 -8.48 13.86
C LEU A 37 -7.05 -7.71 14.66
N PHE A 38 -6.79 -6.45 14.98
CA PHE A 38 -7.77 -5.58 15.65
C PHE A 38 -8.98 -5.28 14.76
N CYS A 39 -8.76 -5.11 13.46
CA CYS A 39 -9.80 -4.73 12.50
C CYS A 39 -10.61 -5.91 11.95
N ARG A 40 -9.99 -7.11 11.83
CA ARG A 40 -10.56 -8.26 11.08
C ARG A 40 -11.91 -8.76 11.59
N SER A 41 -12.21 -8.57 12.86
CA SER A 41 -13.50 -8.99 13.45
C SER A 41 -14.66 -8.04 13.11
N ARG A 42 -14.36 -6.81 12.68
CA ARG A 42 -15.35 -5.74 12.46
C ARG A 42 -15.45 -5.31 11.00
N PHE A 43 -14.41 -5.55 10.20
CA PHE A 43 -14.30 -5.01 8.86
C PHE A 43 -13.96 -6.10 7.84
N HIS A 44 -14.49 -5.94 6.64
CA HIS A 44 -14.24 -6.86 5.55
C HIS A 44 -12.81 -6.72 5.03
N SER A 45 -12.14 -7.85 4.83
CA SER A 45 -10.79 -7.91 4.27
C SER A 45 -10.74 -8.87 3.09
N LYS A 46 -9.96 -8.53 2.09
CA LYS A 46 -9.78 -9.34 0.88
C LYS A 46 -8.31 -9.34 0.45
N MET A 47 -7.85 -10.48 -0.02
CA MET A 47 -6.55 -10.57 -0.69
C MET A 47 -6.65 -9.95 -2.09
N PHE A 48 -5.76 -9.04 -2.41
CA PHE A 48 -5.67 -8.42 -3.72
C PHE A 48 -4.20 -8.26 -4.12
N HIS A 49 -3.80 -8.82 -5.27
CA HIS A 49 -2.39 -9.08 -5.57
C HIS A 49 -1.71 -9.84 -4.43
N ASN A 50 -0.61 -9.29 -3.92
CA ASN A 50 0.13 -9.86 -2.80
C ASN A 50 -0.12 -9.09 -1.48
N ALA A 51 -1.22 -8.34 -1.39
CA ALA A 51 -1.57 -7.54 -0.22
C ALA A 51 -2.92 -7.95 0.37
N ILE A 52 -3.07 -7.77 1.67
CA ILE A 52 -4.33 -7.94 2.39
C ILE A 52 -4.97 -6.56 2.53
N VAL A 53 -6.10 -6.37 1.87
CA VAL A 53 -6.81 -5.08 1.86
C VAL A 53 -8.00 -5.15 2.80
N THR A 54 -8.03 -4.26 3.79
CA THR A 54 -9.11 -4.11 4.77
C THR A 54 -9.86 -2.82 4.50
N TYR A 55 -11.18 -2.91 4.39
CA TYR A 55 -12.05 -1.77 4.13
C TYR A 55 -12.56 -1.18 5.43
N LEU A 56 -12.18 0.08 5.71
CA LEU A 56 -12.60 0.82 6.87
C LEU A 56 -13.71 1.82 6.52
N PRO A 57 -14.64 2.13 7.44
CA PRO A 57 -15.64 3.16 7.21
C PRO A 57 -15.00 4.55 7.16
N GLY A 58 -15.64 5.46 6.42
CA GLY A 58 -15.19 6.85 6.32
C GLY A 58 -14.66 7.22 4.93
N ASN A 59 -13.92 8.33 4.87
CA ASN A 59 -13.30 8.86 3.66
C ASN A 59 -11.98 9.54 4.00
N ARG A 60 -11.06 8.80 4.62
CA ARG A 60 -9.78 9.32 5.14
C ARG A 60 -8.58 8.99 4.23
N GLY A 61 -8.79 8.22 3.15
CA GLY A 61 -7.74 7.76 2.26
C GLY A 61 -7.29 6.34 2.55
N GLY A 62 -6.01 6.05 2.40
CA GLY A 62 -5.40 4.75 2.65
C GLY A 62 -4.27 4.81 3.66
N LEU A 63 -3.86 3.64 4.13
CA LEU A 63 -2.68 3.40 4.95
C LEU A 63 -2.10 2.05 4.59
N SER A 64 -0.81 1.99 4.31
CA SER A 64 -0.08 0.76 4.02
C SER A 64 0.99 0.48 5.08
N LEU A 65 0.97 -0.72 5.64
CA LEU A 65 1.96 -1.23 6.58
C LEU A 65 2.45 -2.61 6.10
N GLY A 66 3.50 -2.62 5.31
CA GLY A 66 3.96 -3.81 4.61
C GLY A 66 2.93 -4.31 3.60
N ILE A 67 2.50 -5.57 3.72
CA ILE A 67 1.44 -6.15 2.85
C ILE A 67 0.02 -5.82 3.31
N PHE A 68 -0.15 -5.18 4.46
CA PHE A 68 -1.47 -4.83 5.00
C PHE A 68 -1.86 -3.43 4.54
N ILE A 69 -2.93 -3.32 3.77
CA ILE A 69 -3.47 -2.07 3.24
C ILE A 69 -4.85 -1.83 3.85
N PHE A 70 -5.04 -0.65 4.43
CA PHE A 70 -6.30 -0.23 5.04
C PHE A 70 -6.87 0.92 4.21
N LEU A 71 -8.06 0.73 3.64
CA LEU A 71 -8.71 1.71 2.78
C LEU A 71 -9.98 2.25 3.43
N SER A 72 -10.05 3.56 3.60
CA SER A 72 -11.20 4.29 4.12
C SER A 72 -11.71 5.25 3.04
N ILE A 73 -12.44 4.73 2.04
CA ILE A 73 -12.83 5.46 0.83
C ILE A 73 -14.28 5.11 0.49
N ARG A 74 -15.12 6.14 0.27
CA ARG A 74 -16.51 5.99 -0.16
C ARG A 74 -16.67 5.99 -1.68
N ASN A 75 -15.85 6.77 -2.37
CA ASN A 75 -15.94 6.92 -3.81
C ASN A 75 -15.20 5.77 -4.53
N ARG A 76 -15.96 4.94 -5.26
CA ARG A 76 -15.40 3.82 -6.02
C ARG A 76 -14.41 4.23 -7.10
N GLN A 77 -14.58 5.41 -7.70
CA GLN A 77 -13.68 5.89 -8.76
C GLN A 77 -12.29 6.26 -8.21
N GLU A 78 -12.21 6.63 -6.92
CA GLU A 78 -10.95 6.92 -6.26
C GLU A 78 -10.28 5.67 -5.70
N LEU A 79 -11.05 4.59 -5.50
CA LEU A 79 -10.58 3.37 -4.84
C LEU A 79 -9.39 2.77 -5.57
N ASP A 80 -9.47 2.63 -6.91
CA ASP A 80 -8.39 2.05 -7.72
C ASP A 80 -7.12 2.88 -7.65
N ARG A 81 -7.26 4.21 -7.69
CA ARG A 81 -6.14 5.14 -7.61
C ARG A 81 -5.45 5.09 -6.26
N ILE A 82 -6.24 5.08 -5.17
CA ILE A 82 -5.71 5.07 -3.81
C ILE A 82 -5.14 3.70 -3.49
N PHE A 83 -5.79 2.61 -3.91
CA PHE A 83 -5.21 1.27 -3.78
C PHE A 83 -3.84 1.18 -4.49
N ALA A 84 -3.75 1.64 -5.73
CA ALA A 84 -2.48 1.63 -6.44
C ALA A 84 -1.39 2.42 -5.70
N HIS A 85 -1.73 3.57 -5.13
CA HIS A 85 -0.83 4.37 -4.31
C HIS A 85 -0.35 3.62 -3.07
N GLU A 86 -1.27 3.02 -2.29
CA GLU A 86 -0.94 2.24 -1.10
C GLU A 86 -0.12 0.99 -1.44
N TYR A 87 -0.40 0.35 -2.58
CA TYR A 87 0.41 -0.75 -3.08
C TYR A 87 1.85 -0.29 -3.41
N GLY A 88 2.02 0.94 -3.87
CA GLY A 88 3.32 1.57 -4.03
C GLY A 88 4.12 1.63 -2.72
N HIS A 89 3.48 1.94 -1.59
CA HIS A 89 4.10 1.88 -0.26
C HIS A 89 4.47 0.46 0.16
N THR A 90 3.67 -0.54 -0.19
CA THR A 90 4.03 -1.97 0.00
C THR A 90 5.33 -2.32 -0.74
N ILE A 91 5.48 -1.83 -1.98
CA ILE A 91 6.71 -2.03 -2.76
C ILE A 91 7.89 -1.24 -2.16
N GLN A 92 7.68 -0.01 -1.69
CA GLN A 92 8.72 0.75 -0.98
C GLN A 92 9.20 0.02 0.26
N CYS A 93 8.28 -0.57 1.05
CA CYS A 93 8.62 -1.38 2.21
C CYS A 93 9.48 -2.59 1.83
N LEU A 94 9.17 -3.25 0.72
CA LEU A 94 9.96 -4.37 0.18
C LEU A 94 11.40 -3.99 -0.10
N PHE A 95 11.63 -2.79 -0.68
CA PHE A 95 12.99 -2.34 -1.03
C PHE A 95 13.76 -1.73 0.14
N LEU A 96 13.07 -0.97 0.99
CA LEU A 96 13.69 -0.20 2.06
C LEU A 96 13.81 -0.97 3.38
N GLY A 97 12.98 -2.00 3.59
CA GLY A 97 12.97 -2.76 4.84
C GLY A 97 12.79 -1.86 6.07
N PRO A 98 13.69 -1.94 7.08
CA PRO A 98 13.59 -1.12 8.29
C PRO A 98 13.72 0.39 8.01
N LEU A 99 14.42 0.79 6.94
CA LEU A 99 14.56 2.19 6.55
C LEU A 99 13.25 2.81 6.05
N TYR A 100 12.25 1.98 5.72
CA TYR A 100 10.92 2.43 5.32
C TYR A 100 10.31 3.41 6.33
N TRP A 101 10.50 3.16 7.62
CA TRP A 101 9.98 4.03 8.68
C TRP A 101 10.52 5.45 8.59
N PHE A 102 11.81 5.60 8.36
CA PHE A 102 12.49 6.90 8.35
C PHE A 102 12.34 7.64 7.01
N ILE A 103 12.37 6.90 5.90
CA ILE A 103 12.37 7.49 4.56
C ILE A 103 10.95 7.72 4.05
N VAL A 104 9.99 6.88 4.46
CA VAL A 104 8.62 6.92 3.92
C VAL A 104 7.60 7.19 5.02
N ALA A 105 7.44 6.30 5.99
CA ALA A 105 6.31 6.34 6.92
C ALA A 105 6.27 7.63 7.76
N ILE A 106 7.37 7.98 8.42
CA ILE A 106 7.46 9.19 9.24
C ILE A 106 7.29 10.47 8.40
N PRO A 107 8.01 10.68 7.29
CA PRO A 107 7.79 11.85 6.43
C PRO A 107 6.36 11.94 5.90
N SER A 108 5.75 10.81 5.50
CA SER A 108 4.38 10.75 5.01
C SER A 108 3.37 11.18 6.09
N VAL A 109 3.48 10.63 7.30
CA VAL A 109 2.61 11.00 8.43
C VAL A 109 2.76 12.47 8.81
N ILE A 110 3.99 12.98 8.86
CA ILE A 110 4.26 14.41 9.12
C ILE A 110 3.62 15.27 8.01
N TRP A 111 3.80 14.92 6.77
CA TRP A 111 3.24 15.61 5.61
C TRP A 111 1.70 15.62 5.61
N TYR A 112 1.11 14.49 5.98
CA TYR A 112 -0.34 14.34 6.07
C TYR A 112 -0.94 15.22 7.18
N HIS A 113 -0.41 15.13 8.40
CA HIS A 113 -1.02 15.75 9.58
C HIS A 113 -0.59 17.21 9.79
N PHE A 114 0.70 17.50 9.71
CA PHE A 114 1.23 18.81 10.08
C PHE A 114 1.28 19.80 8.92
N PHE A 115 1.42 19.31 7.68
CA PHE A 115 1.48 20.17 6.50
C PHE A 115 0.17 20.28 5.73
N ALA A 116 -0.93 19.70 6.20
CA ALA A 116 -2.22 19.75 5.51
C ALA A 116 -2.71 21.20 5.28
N GLY A 117 -2.65 22.05 6.31
CA GLY A 117 -3.02 23.45 6.21
C GLY A 117 -2.13 24.25 5.24
N TYR A 118 -0.81 24.05 5.33
CA TYR A 118 0.16 24.67 4.44
C TYR A 118 -0.09 24.27 2.98
N ARG A 119 -0.28 22.98 2.72
CA ARG A 119 -0.57 22.45 1.37
C ARG A 119 -1.84 23.06 0.80
N LYS A 120 -2.92 23.08 1.60
CA LYS A 120 -4.20 23.67 1.17
C LYS A 120 -4.05 25.15 0.83
N LYS A 121 -3.35 25.93 1.65
CA LYS A 121 -3.12 27.37 1.43
C LYS A 121 -2.30 27.66 0.17
N ARG A 122 -1.37 26.78 -0.19
CA ARG A 122 -0.45 26.93 -1.33
C ARG A 122 -0.86 26.16 -2.57
N GLY A 123 -1.98 25.40 -2.53
CA GLY A 123 -2.39 24.56 -3.65
C GLY A 123 -1.42 23.41 -3.96
N ILE A 124 -0.64 22.95 -2.94
CA ILE A 124 0.37 21.90 -3.10
C ILE A 124 -0.33 20.55 -3.03
N PRO A 125 -0.21 19.66 -4.04
CA PRO A 125 -0.81 18.34 -4.00
C PRO A 125 -0.12 17.45 -2.98
N TYR A 126 -0.82 16.38 -2.55
CA TYR A 126 -0.30 15.44 -1.55
C TYR A 126 0.98 14.74 -2.01
N ASP A 127 1.00 14.33 -3.27
CA ASP A 127 2.13 13.66 -3.92
C ASP A 127 3.29 14.57 -4.33
N ALA A 128 3.29 15.84 -3.88
CA ALA A 128 4.47 16.71 -3.99
C ALA A 128 5.63 16.23 -3.12
N LEU A 129 5.35 15.52 -2.01
CA LEU A 129 6.39 14.87 -1.22
C LEU A 129 7.06 13.73 -2.02
N PHE A 130 8.37 13.65 -1.97
CA PHE A 130 9.13 12.69 -2.79
C PHE A 130 8.69 11.23 -2.60
N CYS A 131 8.48 10.79 -1.36
CA CYS A 131 8.07 9.42 -1.07
C CYS A 131 6.64 9.12 -1.54
N GLU A 132 5.73 10.11 -1.50
CA GLU A 132 4.37 9.98 -2.00
C GLU A 132 4.31 9.91 -3.52
N ARG A 133 5.10 10.76 -4.20
CA ARG A 133 5.26 10.72 -5.66
C ARG A 133 5.84 9.38 -6.11
N TRP A 134 6.82 8.91 -5.40
CA TRP A 134 7.45 7.62 -5.65
C TRP A 134 6.46 6.48 -5.46
N ALA A 135 5.65 6.47 -4.37
CA ALA A 135 4.59 5.49 -4.15
C ALA A 135 3.57 5.50 -5.30
N THR A 136 3.11 6.69 -5.72
CA THR A 136 2.18 6.82 -6.86
C THR A 136 2.76 6.25 -8.15
N ALA A 137 4.03 6.53 -8.45
CA ALA A 137 4.69 6.04 -9.66
C ALA A 137 4.86 4.52 -9.64
N TRP A 138 5.32 3.96 -8.53
CA TRP A 138 5.53 2.53 -8.37
C TRP A 138 4.22 1.77 -8.30
N GLY A 139 3.21 2.32 -7.60
CA GLY A 139 1.89 1.73 -7.55
C GLY A 139 1.27 1.56 -8.93
N LYS A 140 1.31 2.60 -9.76
CA LYS A 140 0.85 2.54 -11.15
C LYS A 140 1.59 1.49 -11.99
N LYS A 141 2.89 1.35 -11.78
CA LYS A 141 3.73 0.39 -12.52
C LYS A 141 3.44 -1.05 -12.13
N TRP A 142 3.24 -1.32 -10.83
CA TRP A 142 3.20 -2.68 -10.28
C TRP A 142 1.78 -3.20 -10.01
N SER A 143 0.75 -2.34 -9.93
CA SER A 143 -0.65 -2.78 -9.80
C SER A 143 -1.29 -3.23 -11.13
N GLY A 144 -0.60 -3.07 -12.25
CA GLY A 144 -1.06 -3.47 -13.58
C GLY A 144 -2.06 -2.50 -14.21
N PRO A 145 -2.07 -2.37 -15.55
CA PRO A 145 -3.05 -1.53 -16.24
C PRO A 145 -4.43 -2.18 -16.21
N GLY A 146 -5.44 -1.45 -15.75
CA GLY A 146 -6.86 -1.80 -15.93
C GLY A 146 -7.46 -2.79 -14.95
N GLN A 147 -6.78 -3.18 -13.88
CA GLN A 147 -7.42 -3.99 -12.84
C GLN A 147 -8.38 -3.14 -12.02
N LYS A 148 -9.66 -3.26 -12.33
CA LYS A 148 -10.72 -2.63 -11.56
C LYS A 148 -10.83 -3.31 -10.20
N PHE A 149 -10.62 -2.55 -9.16
CA PHE A 149 -10.87 -2.93 -7.80
C PHE A 149 -12.38 -2.94 -7.56
N ALA A 150 -13.03 -4.06 -7.76
CA ALA A 150 -14.45 -4.21 -7.46
C ALA A 150 -14.59 -4.87 -6.08
N PRO A 151 -14.97 -4.13 -5.04
CA PRO A 151 -15.48 -4.75 -3.84
C PRO A 151 -16.84 -5.38 -4.18
N ARG A 152 -16.99 -6.66 -3.92
CA ARG A 152 -18.30 -7.29 -3.86
C ARG A 152 -18.98 -6.92 -2.56
#